data_6d08c1a13f38caf51c762a9db298b36f
#
_entry.id   6d08c1a13f38caf51c762a9db298b36f
#
_cell.length_a   1.000
_cell.length_b   1.000
_cell.length_c   1.000
_cell.angle_alpha   90.00
_cell.angle_beta   90.00
_cell.angle_gamma   90.00
#
_symmetry.space_group_name_H-M   'P 1'
#
loop_
_entity.id
_entity.type
_entity.pdbx_description
1 polymer ?
#
loop_
_entity_poly.entity_id
_entity_poly.type
_entity_poly.pdbx_seq_one_letter_code
_entity_poly.pdbx_strand_id
1 'polypeptide(L)'
;MEKGKTISGFEFEVDPVVFDDWEMLEKLNEIDNGNASLLVEVAREVLGTEQLNALKEHVKKLNRGKATITAMGEALGEIFAACNTSKN
;
A
#
# COMPACT_ATOMS: atom_id res chain seq x y z
N MET A 1 9.95 -2.45 -12.46
CA MET A 1 8.96 -2.81 -11.41
C MET A 1 9.69 -3.21 -10.15
N GLU A 2 9.28 -2.67 -9.04
CA GLU A 2 9.78 -3.10 -7.75
C GLU A 2 8.97 -4.28 -7.28
N LYS A 3 9.66 -5.33 -6.88
CA LYS A 3 9.03 -6.53 -6.34
C LYS A 3 9.50 -6.72 -4.91
N GLY A 4 8.60 -7.18 -4.07
CA GLY A 4 8.96 -7.42 -2.69
C GLY A 4 7.93 -8.28 -2.00
N LYS A 5 8.12 -8.43 -0.69
CA LYS A 5 7.26 -9.23 0.12
C LYS A 5 7.09 -8.54 1.46
N THR A 6 5.85 -8.45 1.93
CA THR A 6 5.60 -7.91 3.26
C THR A 6 6.05 -8.91 4.32
N ILE A 7 6.14 -8.44 5.55
CA ILE A 7 6.53 -9.31 6.66
C ILE A 7 5.60 -10.51 6.77
N SER A 8 4.30 -10.31 6.50
CA SER A 8 3.32 -11.39 6.59
C SER A 8 3.35 -12.33 5.39
N GLY A 9 4.18 -12.03 4.38
CA GLY A 9 4.35 -12.94 3.25
C GLY A 9 3.60 -12.57 1.99
N PHE A 10 2.99 -11.41 1.91
CA PHE A 10 2.31 -10.99 0.69
C PHE A 10 3.33 -10.49 -0.33
N GLU A 11 3.35 -11.09 -1.52
CA GLU A 11 4.24 -10.67 -2.59
C GLU A 11 3.56 -9.59 -3.41
N PHE A 12 4.32 -8.53 -3.73
CA PHE A 12 3.77 -7.41 -4.48
C PHE A 12 4.71 -7.00 -5.59
N GLU A 13 4.15 -6.30 -6.56
CA GLU A 13 4.92 -5.75 -7.67
C GLU A 13 4.36 -4.37 -7.99
N VAL A 14 5.22 -3.35 -7.93
CA VAL A 14 4.80 -1.96 -8.07
C VAL A 14 5.76 -1.23 -9.00
N ASP A 15 5.21 -0.40 -9.87
CA ASP A 15 6.01 0.49 -10.70
C ASP A 15 6.35 1.73 -9.87
N PRO A 16 7.61 1.95 -9.51
CA PRO A 16 7.95 3.06 -8.63
C PRO A 16 7.64 4.43 -9.21
N VAL A 17 7.36 4.52 -10.50
CA VAL A 17 7.01 5.79 -11.10
C VAL A 17 5.74 6.38 -10.50
N VAL A 18 4.88 5.55 -9.88
CA VAL A 18 3.68 6.07 -9.24
C VAL A 18 4.01 7.03 -8.10
N PHE A 19 5.21 6.93 -7.53
CA PHE A 19 5.63 7.84 -6.46
C PHE A 19 6.34 9.09 -6.99
N ASP A 20 6.64 9.14 -8.28
CA ASP A 20 7.21 10.33 -8.91
C ASP A 20 6.09 11.18 -9.46
N ASP A 21 5.23 11.63 -8.57
CA ASP A 21 3.97 12.28 -8.93
C ASP A 21 3.60 13.23 -7.81
N TRP A 22 3.52 14.52 -8.14
CA TRP A 22 3.21 15.53 -7.14
C TRP A 22 1.87 15.28 -6.45
N GLU A 23 0.86 14.88 -7.21
CA GLU A 23 -0.45 14.62 -6.62
C GLU A 23 -0.42 13.43 -5.67
N MET A 24 0.38 12.42 -6.00
CA MET A 24 0.58 11.31 -5.09
C MET A 24 1.23 11.79 -3.78
N LEU A 25 2.22 12.66 -3.88
CA LEU A 25 2.86 13.22 -2.70
C LEU A 25 1.85 13.98 -1.85
N GLU A 26 0.98 14.77 -2.49
CA GLU A 26 -0.06 15.49 -1.75
C GLU A 26 -0.99 14.55 -1.01
N LYS A 27 -1.37 13.44 -1.66
CA LYS A 27 -2.25 12.46 -1.02
C LYS A 27 -1.58 11.80 0.17
N LEU A 28 -0.31 11.44 0.03
CA LEU A 28 0.42 10.83 1.14
C LEU A 28 0.55 11.78 2.30
N ASN A 29 0.76 13.06 2.03
CA ASN A 29 0.82 14.07 3.07
C ASN A 29 -0.52 14.19 3.81
N GLU A 30 -1.63 14.15 3.06
CA GLU A 30 -2.95 14.20 3.68
C GLU A 30 -3.19 12.99 4.59
N ILE A 31 -2.74 11.82 4.17
CA ILE A 31 -2.87 10.62 4.99
C ILE A 31 -2.09 10.79 6.29
N ASP A 32 -0.87 11.33 6.20
CA ASP A 32 -0.06 11.58 7.39
C ASP A 32 -0.71 12.57 8.34
N ASN A 33 -1.51 13.48 7.79
CA ASN A 33 -2.22 14.48 8.59
C ASN A 33 -3.58 13.98 9.09
N GLY A 34 -3.86 12.70 8.93
CA GLY A 34 -5.05 12.09 9.51
C GLY A 34 -6.17 11.78 8.55
N ASN A 35 -6.02 12.10 7.28
CA ASN A 35 -7.07 11.82 6.30
C ASN A 35 -6.92 10.41 5.73
N ALA A 36 -7.22 9.42 6.59
CA ALA A 36 -6.98 8.03 6.24
C ALA A 36 -7.86 7.53 5.11
N SER A 37 -8.94 8.23 4.78
CA SER A 37 -9.80 7.78 3.69
C SER A 37 -9.09 7.80 2.35
N LEU A 38 -8.07 8.64 2.19
CA LEU A 38 -7.29 8.66 0.96
C LEU A 38 -6.42 7.42 0.80
N LEU A 39 -6.22 6.66 1.88
CA LEU A 39 -5.40 5.46 1.79
C LEU A 39 -5.97 4.44 0.80
N VAL A 40 -7.29 4.35 0.73
CA VAL A 40 -7.94 3.43 -0.22
C VAL A 40 -7.58 3.82 -1.65
N GLU A 41 -7.69 5.10 -1.95
CA GLU A 41 -7.39 5.60 -3.29
C GLU A 41 -5.93 5.40 -3.64
N VAL A 42 -5.04 5.74 -2.72
CA VAL A 42 -3.60 5.58 -2.94
C VAL A 42 -3.24 4.11 -3.12
N ALA A 43 -3.80 3.24 -2.31
CA ALA A 43 -3.53 1.81 -2.44
C ALA A 43 -3.94 1.30 -3.81
N ARG A 44 -5.09 1.75 -4.31
CA ARG A 44 -5.56 1.33 -5.63
C ARG A 44 -4.64 1.85 -6.74
N GLU A 45 -4.15 3.06 -6.60
CA GLU A 45 -3.23 3.62 -7.60
C GLU A 45 -1.88 2.92 -7.60
N VAL A 46 -1.39 2.57 -6.42
CA VAL A 46 -0.07 1.96 -6.28
C VAL A 46 -0.10 0.49 -6.69
N LEU A 47 -1.06 -0.26 -6.19
CA LEU A 47 -1.11 -1.71 -6.42
C LEU A 47 -1.94 -2.12 -7.62
N GLY A 48 -2.93 -1.30 -8.00
CA GLY A 48 -3.93 -1.72 -8.95
C GLY A 48 -5.00 -2.55 -8.27
N THR A 49 -6.14 -2.67 -8.94
CA THR A 49 -7.30 -3.31 -8.34
C THR A 49 -7.04 -4.78 -7.99
N GLU A 50 -6.38 -5.51 -8.90
CA GLU A 50 -6.16 -6.94 -8.66
C GLU A 50 -5.25 -7.21 -7.48
N GLN A 51 -4.13 -6.50 -7.40
CA GLN A 51 -3.23 -6.69 -6.27
C GLN A 51 -3.84 -6.24 -4.96
N LEU A 52 -4.60 -5.13 -5.01
CA LEU A 52 -5.25 -4.67 -3.79
C LEU A 52 -6.26 -5.70 -3.29
N ASN A 53 -7.03 -6.30 -4.21
CA ASN A 53 -7.96 -7.35 -3.81
C ASN A 53 -7.22 -8.56 -3.26
N ALA A 54 -6.09 -8.93 -3.88
CA ALA A 54 -5.29 -10.05 -3.39
C ALA A 54 -4.76 -9.76 -1.99
N LEU A 55 -4.33 -8.52 -1.75
CA LEU A 55 -3.85 -8.15 -0.41
C LEU A 55 -4.97 -8.23 0.62
N LYS A 56 -6.17 -7.78 0.26
CA LYS A 56 -7.29 -7.87 1.18
C LYS A 56 -7.58 -9.32 1.55
N GLU A 57 -7.55 -10.22 0.57
CA GLU A 57 -7.80 -11.64 0.86
C GLU A 57 -6.70 -12.23 1.72
N HIS A 58 -5.46 -11.84 1.46
CA HIS A 58 -4.33 -12.29 2.27
C HIS A 58 -4.49 -11.86 3.73
N VAL A 59 -4.85 -10.60 3.94
CA VAL A 59 -5.04 -10.06 5.28
C VAL A 59 -6.22 -10.74 5.97
N LYS A 60 -7.30 -10.99 5.24
CA LYS A 60 -8.46 -11.68 5.79
C LYS A 60 -8.09 -13.05 6.35
N LYS A 61 -7.25 -13.78 5.62
CA LYS A 61 -6.83 -15.10 6.07
C LYS A 61 -6.08 -15.04 7.39
N LEU A 62 -5.34 -13.96 7.61
CA LEU A 62 -4.54 -13.80 8.82
C LEU A 62 -5.35 -13.22 9.98
N ASN A 63 -6.51 -12.62 9.69
CA ASN A 63 -7.28 -11.90 10.69
C ASN A 63 -8.73 -12.38 10.77
N ARG A 64 -8.91 -13.69 10.68
CA ARG A 64 -10.20 -14.33 10.91
C ARG A 64 -11.29 -13.84 9.95
N GLY A 65 -10.91 -13.61 8.70
CA GLY A 65 -11.85 -13.24 7.68
C GLY A 65 -12.09 -11.74 7.55
N LYS A 66 -11.34 -10.93 8.28
CA LYS A 66 -11.51 -9.48 8.21
C LYS A 66 -10.21 -8.79 7.78
N ALA A 67 -10.32 -7.90 6.80
CA ALA A 67 -9.20 -7.04 6.42
C ALA A 67 -9.29 -5.77 7.28
N THR A 68 -8.66 -5.82 8.45
CA THR A 68 -8.74 -4.69 9.38
C THR A 68 -7.99 -3.49 8.84
N ILE A 69 -8.42 -2.30 9.26
CA ILE A 69 -7.74 -1.08 8.84
C ILE A 69 -6.29 -1.10 9.31
N THR A 70 -6.06 -1.56 10.54
CA THR A 70 -4.71 -1.61 11.08
C THR A 70 -3.81 -2.53 10.25
N ALA A 71 -4.27 -3.74 9.97
CA ALA A 71 -3.45 -4.71 9.24
C ALA A 71 -3.22 -4.26 7.80
N MET A 72 -4.24 -3.71 7.16
CA MET A 72 -4.08 -3.18 5.80
C MET A 72 -3.12 -2.00 5.81
N GLY A 73 -3.22 -1.12 6.78
CA GLY A 73 -2.33 0.02 6.88
C GLY A 73 -0.88 -0.39 7.08
N GLU A 74 -0.64 -1.40 7.90
CA GLU A 74 0.73 -1.90 8.11
C GLU A 74 1.30 -2.49 6.82
N ALA A 75 0.52 -3.30 6.12
CA ALA A 75 0.99 -3.90 4.88
C ALA A 75 1.28 -2.83 3.83
N LEU A 76 0.38 -1.86 3.68
CA LEU A 76 0.57 -0.79 2.71
C LEU A 76 1.77 0.07 3.06
N GLY A 77 1.98 0.32 4.35
CA GLY A 77 3.15 1.07 4.79
C GLY A 77 4.45 0.36 4.42
N GLU A 78 4.50 -0.95 4.57
CA GLU A 78 5.67 -1.73 4.18
C GLU A 78 5.91 -1.63 2.67
N ILE A 79 4.83 -1.75 1.89
CA ILE A 79 4.94 -1.68 0.44
C ILE A 79 5.43 -0.31 0.00
N PHE A 80 4.84 0.75 0.56
CA PHE A 80 5.22 2.11 0.20
C PHE A 80 6.68 2.39 0.57
N ALA A 81 7.10 1.94 1.75
CA ALA A 81 8.48 2.16 2.17
C ALA A 81 9.46 1.42 1.26
N ALA A 82 9.11 0.21 0.86
CA ALA A 82 9.99 -0.56 -0.02
C ALA A 82 10.14 0.09 -1.39
N CYS A 83 9.07 0.71 -1.89
CA CYS A 83 9.07 1.27 -3.23
C CYS A 83 9.56 2.70 -3.29
N ASN A 84 9.57 3.39 -2.16
CA ASN A 84 9.89 4.83 -2.14
C ASN A 84 11.16 5.10 -1.35
N THR A 85 12.11 4.19 -1.40
CA THR A 85 13.35 4.34 -0.65
C THR A 85 14.45 5.04 -1.40
N SER A 86 14.26 5.22 -2.67
CA SER A 86 15.35 5.71 -3.51
C SER A 86 15.66 7.17 -3.28
N LYS A 87 14.94 7.83 -2.56
CA LYS A 87 15.12 9.15 -2.48
C LYS A 87 16.11 9.59 -1.66
N ASN A 88 16.58 9.70 -1.68
CA ASN A 88 17.49 10.16 -1.05
C ASN A 88 18.14 10.39 -0.96
#